data_2c3402aed60af6cc0b3ab5bafeca80d9
#
_entry.id   2c3402aed60af6cc0b3ab5bafeca80d9
#
_cell.length_a   1.000
_cell.length_b   1.000
_cell.length_c   1.000
_cell.angle_alpha   90.00
_cell.angle_beta   90.00
_cell.angle_gamma   90.00
#
_symmetry.space_group_name_H-M   'P 1'
#
loop_
_entity.id
_entity.type
_entity.pdbx_description
1 polymer ?
#
loop_
_entity_poly.entity_id
_entity_poly.type
_entity_poly.pdbx_seq_one_letter_code
_entity_poly.pdbx_strand_id
1 'polypeptide(L)'
;MEYLKMDESHVEAIAELEKMCFLDPWSANSIASELHNPLSDWFVAVDNGMVCGYVGSQSVLDGADMMNIAVHPDYRKQGIGYALIERLITALKEKNVISLCLEVRVSNESAIGLYSKMGFAVVGKRPGYYRNPREDAYIMRKEFAK
;
A
#
# COMPACT_ATOMS: atom_id res chain seq x y z
N MET A 1 5.72 -18.30 -0.24
CA MET A 1 5.52 -16.84 -0.12
C MET A 1 5.53 -16.44 1.33
N GLU A 2 6.37 -15.49 1.69
CA GLU A 2 6.43 -14.96 3.04
C GLU A 2 5.97 -13.49 3.05
N TYR A 3 5.27 -13.10 4.10
CA TYR A 3 4.82 -11.71 4.29
C TYR A 3 5.51 -11.19 5.56
N LEU A 4 6.47 -10.30 5.38
CA LEU A 4 7.38 -9.86 6.43
C LEU A 4 7.29 -8.35 6.64
N LYS A 5 7.59 -7.92 7.86
CA LYS A 5 7.77 -6.50 8.12
C LYS A 5 9.01 -6.02 7.35
N MET A 6 8.91 -4.85 6.72
CA MET A 6 10.04 -4.27 5.97
C MET A 6 11.21 -3.98 6.88
N ASP A 7 12.42 -4.32 6.43
CA ASP A 7 13.67 -3.90 7.05
C ASP A 7 14.62 -3.33 6.00
N GLU A 8 15.83 -2.95 6.40
CA GLU A 8 16.79 -2.32 5.50
C GLU A 8 17.13 -3.18 4.28
N SER A 9 17.12 -4.50 4.42
CA SER A 9 17.47 -5.41 3.32
C SER A 9 16.45 -5.37 2.19
N HIS A 10 15.24 -4.85 2.42
CA HIS A 10 14.17 -4.80 1.43
C HIS A 10 14.11 -3.48 0.66
N VAL A 11 14.78 -2.42 1.16
CA VAL A 11 14.62 -1.05 0.63
C VAL A 11 14.96 -0.95 -0.85
N GLU A 12 16.09 -1.50 -1.28
CA GLU A 12 16.50 -1.42 -2.68
C GLU A 12 15.53 -2.14 -3.62
N ALA A 13 15.03 -3.30 -3.20
CA ALA A 13 14.07 -4.06 -3.99
C ALA A 13 12.73 -3.31 -4.12
N ILE A 14 12.30 -2.66 -3.05
CA ILE A 14 11.08 -1.82 -3.09
C ILE A 14 11.29 -0.65 -4.04
N ALA A 15 12.44 0.01 -4.00
CA ALA A 15 12.75 1.11 -4.91
C ALA A 15 12.72 0.65 -6.37
N GLU A 16 13.20 -0.55 -6.66
CA GLU A 16 13.13 -1.11 -8.02
C GLU A 16 11.69 -1.39 -8.44
N LEU A 17 10.86 -1.93 -7.55
CA LEU A 17 9.43 -2.13 -7.83
C LEU A 17 8.73 -0.80 -8.10
N GLU A 18 9.06 0.24 -7.36
CA GLU A 18 8.52 1.59 -7.58
C GLU A 18 8.82 2.09 -8.99
N LYS A 19 10.04 1.88 -9.46
CA LYS A 19 10.44 2.28 -10.82
C LYS A 19 9.67 1.50 -11.88
N MET A 20 9.38 0.22 -11.63
CA MET A 20 8.63 -0.62 -12.55
C MET A 20 7.16 -0.22 -12.63
N CYS A 21 6.58 0.23 -11.52
CA CYS A 21 5.13 0.38 -11.40
C CYS A 21 4.65 1.82 -11.50
N PHE A 22 5.51 2.80 -11.26
CA PHE A 22 5.09 4.21 -11.15
C PHE A 22 6.01 5.13 -11.94
N LEU A 23 5.42 6.20 -12.51
CA LEU A 23 6.19 7.23 -13.21
C LEU A 23 6.91 8.17 -12.25
N ASP A 24 6.33 8.37 -11.05
CA ASP A 24 6.93 9.18 -9.99
C ASP A 24 7.28 8.27 -8.81
N PRO A 25 8.33 7.44 -8.92
CA PRO A 25 8.64 6.45 -7.88
C PRO A 25 9.23 7.09 -6.64
N TRP A 26 8.96 6.49 -5.49
CA TRP A 26 9.67 6.82 -4.26
C TRP A 26 11.14 6.43 -4.41
N SER A 27 12.04 7.27 -3.91
CA SER A 27 13.46 6.95 -3.88
C SER A 27 13.78 5.96 -2.77
N ALA A 28 14.92 5.28 -2.89
CA ALA A 28 15.41 4.39 -1.83
C ALA A 28 15.57 5.15 -0.50
N ASN A 29 16.04 6.41 -0.56
CA ASN A 29 16.19 7.23 0.64
C ASN A 29 14.84 7.52 1.31
N SER A 30 13.81 7.81 0.53
CA SER A 30 12.46 8.06 1.06
C SER A 30 11.88 6.81 1.70
N ILE A 31 12.07 5.66 1.08
CA ILE A 31 11.62 4.38 1.62
C ILE A 31 12.38 4.05 2.91
N ALA A 32 13.70 4.23 2.91
CA ALA A 32 14.53 3.97 4.09
C ALA A 32 14.13 4.85 5.27
N SER A 33 13.72 6.09 5.02
CA SER A 33 13.29 6.99 6.08
C SER A 33 12.06 6.49 6.82
N GLU A 34 11.21 5.70 6.16
CA GLU A 34 10.02 5.11 6.78
C GLU A 34 10.37 4.07 7.84
N LEU A 35 11.55 3.46 7.78
CA LEU A 35 12.02 2.53 8.80
C LEU A 35 12.20 3.20 10.17
N HIS A 36 12.46 4.50 10.15
CA HIS A 36 12.71 5.29 11.37
C HIS A 36 11.50 6.13 11.79
N ASN A 37 10.40 6.01 11.06
CA ASN A 37 9.17 6.74 11.36
C ASN A 37 8.27 5.86 12.24
N PRO A 38 8.05 6.22 13.53
CA PRO A 38 7.22 5.39 14.41
C PRO A 38 5.76 5.31 14.00
N LEU A 39 5.31 6.19 13.09
CA LEU A 39 3.95 6.18 12.56
C LEU A 39 3.78 5.25 11.38
N SER A 40 4.86 4.72 10.82
CA SER A 40 4.84 3.90 9.60
C SER A 40 4.75 2.43 9.90
N ASP A 41 4.01 1.72 9.04
CA ASP A 41 3.95 0.26 9.00
C ASP A 41 4.08 -0.18 7.54
N TRP A 42 5.16 -0.89 7.23
CA TRP A 42 5.44 -1.38 5.88
C TRP A 42 5.68 -2.88 5.91
N PHE A 43 5.11 -3.58 4.95
CA PHE A 43 5.25 -5.03 4.80
C PHE A 43 5.67 -5.39 3.38
N VAL A 44 6.39 -6.49 3.26
CA VAL A 44 6.86 -7.00 1.97
C VAL A 44 6.38 -8.44 1.78
N ALA A 45 6.15 -8.80 0.51
CA ALA A 45 5.91 -10.17 0.09
C ALA A 45 7.20 -10.68 -0.52
N VAL A 46 7.70 -11.80 -0.03
CA VAL A 46 8.99 -12.37 -0.46
C VAL A 46 8.79 -13.80 -0.95
N ASP A 47 9.30 -14.09 -2.14
CA ASP A 47 9.27 -15.41 -2.74
C ASP A 47 10.70 -15.85 -3.03
N ASN A 48 11.16 -16.90 -2.32
CA ASN A 48 12.52 -17.42 -2.46
C ASN A 48 13.59 -16.32 -2.37
N GLY A 49 13.43 -15.44 -1.38
CA GLY A 49 14.38 -14.34 -1.14
C GLY A 49 14.18 -13.12 -2.01
N MET A 50 13.25 -13.15 -2.98
CA MET A 50 12.96 -12.02 -3.85
C MET A 50 11.72 -11.25 -3.37
N VAL A 51 11.85 -9.94 -3.21
CA VAL A 51 10.71 -9.08 -2.89
C VAL A 51 9.85 -8.94 -4.15
N CYS A 52 8.61 -9.42 -4.08
CA CYS A 52 7.68 -9.36 -5.21
C CYS A 52 6.49 -8.42 -4.98
N GLY A 53 6.41 -7.81 -3.82
CA GLY A 53 5.37 -6.82 -3.53
C GLY A 53 5.62 -6.15 -2.19
N TYR A 54 4.93 -5.04 -1.97
CA TYR A 54 5.00 -4.33 -0.69
C TYR A 54 3.75 -3.48 -0.49
N VAL A 55 3.51 -3.09 0.75
CA VAL A 55 2.48 -2.11 1.13
C VAL A 55 3.03 -1.26 2.26
N GLY A 56 2.72 0.03 2.24
CA GLY A 56 3.14 0.94 3.29
C GLY A 56 2.03 1.86 3.73
N SER A 57 2.02 2.18 5.02
CA SER A 57 1.05 3.10 5.61
C SER A 57 1.68 3.97 6.68
N GLN A 58 1.00 5.08 6.99
CA GLN A 58 1.29 5.91 8.15
C GLN A 58 -0.01 6.08 8.93
N SER A 59 0.06 6.02 10.25
CA SER A 59 -1.10 6.21 11.09
C SER A 59 -0.91 7.40 12.02
N VAL A 60 -2.00 8.15 12.24
CA VAL A 60 -2.06 9.26 13.18
C VAL A 60 -3.31 9.04 14.02
N LEU A 61 -3.13 8.97 15.34
CA LEU A 61 -4.22 8.63 16.27
C LEU A 61 -4.83 7.27 15.89
N ASP A 62 -6.13 7.22 15.63
CA ASP A 62 -6.83 5.98 15.32
C ASP A 62 -7.08 5.74 13.82
N GLY A 63 -6.55 6.59 12.95
CA GLY A 63 -6.69 6.48 11.49
C GLY A 63 -5.37 6.23 10.79
N ALA A 64 -5.38 5.45 9.72
CA ALA A 64 -4.22 5.20 8.89
C ALA A 64 -4.47 5.56 7.43
N ASP A 65 -3.40 5.97 6.75
CA ASP A 65 -3.41 6.22 5.32
C ASP A 65 -2.43 5.27 4.63
N MET A 66 -2.90 4.57 3.61
CA MET A 66 -2.02 3.76 2.78
C MET A 66 -1.20 4.70 1.90
N MET A 67 0.12 4.65 2.05
CA MET A 67 1.03 5.52 1.30
C MET A 67 1.27 4.98 -0.10
N ASN A 68 1.46 3.68 -0.22
CA ASN A 68 1.61 3.02 -1.51
C ASN A 68 1.48 1.51 -1.39
N ILE A 69 1.22 0.86 -2.53
CA ILE A 69 1.18 -0.60 -2.66
C ILE A 69 1.55 -0.96 -4.09
N ALA A 70 2.37 -1.98 -4.27
CA ALA A 70 2.67 -2.51 -5.59
C ALA A 70 3.01 -4.00 -5.52
N VAL A 71 2.72 -4.68 -6.63
CA VAL A 71 3.06 -6.09 -6.84
C VAL A 71 3.83 -6.18 -8.15
N HIS A 72 4.94 -6.91 -8.15
CA HIS A 72 5.73 -7.14 -9.36
C HIS A 72 4.83 -7.67 -10.47
N PRO A 73 4.98 -7.16 -11.72
CA PRO A 73 4.10 -7.56 -12.82
C PRO A 73 3.96 -9.07 -13.03
N ASP A 74 5.04 -9.83 -12.82
CA ASP A 74 5.03 -11.29 -13.00
C ASP A 74 4.30 -12.03 -11.88
N TYR A 75 3.93 -11.33 -10.80
CA TYR A 75 3.29 -11.93 -9.63
C TYR A 75 1.85 -11.47 -9.44
N ARG A 76 1.32 -10.70 -10.38
CA ARG A 76 -0.05 -10.18 -10.29
C ARG A 76 -1.09 -11.28 -10.45
N LYS A 77 -2.30 -11.03 -9.96
CA LYS A 77 -3.46 -11.94 -10.01
C LYS A 77 -3.24 -13.24 -9.20
N GLN A 78 -2.40 -13.18 -8.19
CA GLN A 78 -2.12 -14.33 -7.31
C GLN A 78 -2.53 -14.06 -5.85
N GLY A 79 -3.27 -12.97 -5.60
CA GLY A 79 -3.73 -12.64 -4.26
C GLY A 79 -2.70 -11.98 -3.36
N ILE A 80 -1.56 -11.55 -3.89
CA ILE A 80 -0.48 -10.95 -3.09
C ILE A 80 -0.91 -9.59 -2.51
N GLY A 81 -1.54 -8.74 -3.33
CA GLY A 81 -2.04 -7.45 -2.86
C GLY A 81 -3.05 -7.60 -1.74
N TYR A 82 -3.97 -8.56 -1.88
CA TYR A 82 -4.96 -8.89 -0.86
C TYR A 82 -4.26 -9.28 0.46
N ALA A 83 -3.30 -10.21 0.37
CA ALA A 83 -2.58 -10.69 1.55
C ALA A 83 -1.76 -9.60 2.24
N LEU A 84 -1.12 -8.71 1.46
CA LEU A 84 -0.37 -7.59 2.00
C LEU A 84 -1.28 -6.64 2.78
N ILE A 85 -2.44 -6.31 2.22
CA ILE A 85 -3.39 -5.41 2.90
C ILE A 85 -3.93 -6.07 4.16
N GLU A 86 -4.25 -7.36 4.12
CA GLU A 86 -4.71 -8.09 5.31
C GLU A 86 -3.64 -8.08 6.42
N ARG A 87 -2.40 -8.28 6.05
CA ARG A 87 -1.27 -8.25 7.01
C ARG A 87 -1.13 -6.87 7.62
N LEU A 88 -1.26 -5.83 6.80
CA LEU A 88 -1.22 -4.44 7.26
C LEU A 88 -2.37 -4.16 8.24
N ILE A 89 -3.60 -4.54 7.88
CA ILE A 89 -4.78 -4.31 8.73
C ILE A 89 -4.61 -5.00 10.08
N THR A 90 -4.09 -6.22 10.10
CA THR A 90 -3.83 -6.94 11.35
C THR A 90 -2.87 -6.14 12.25
N ALA A 91 -1.78 -5.62 11.68
CA ALA A 91 -0.82 -4.82 12.44
C ALA A 91 -1.43 -3.52 12.94
N LEU A 92 -2.25 -2.87 12.12
CA LEU A 92 -2.92 -1.62 12.49
C LEU A 92 -3.92 -1.84 13.64
N LYS A 93 -4.68 -2.93 13.60
CA LYS A 93 -5.61 -3.28 14.69
C LYS A 93 -4.87 -3.48 16.02
N GLU A 94 -3.70 -4.08 15.98
CA GLU A 94 -2.87 -4.27 17.17
C GLU A 94 -2.42 -2.95 17.80
N LYS A 95 -2.37 -1.88 16.99
CA LYS A 95 -2.04 -0.53 17.44
C LYS A 95 -3.28 0.30 17.78
N ASN A 96 -4.46 -0.31 17.83
CA ASN A 96 -5.74 0.35 18.08
C ASN A 96 -6.14 1.35 16.98
N VAL A 97 -5.65 1.16 15.77
CA VAL A 97 -6.12 1.89 14.59
C VAL A 97 -7.45 1.27 14.17
N ILE A 98 -8.42 2.11 13.82
CA ILE A 98 -9.79 1.66 13.52
C ILE A 98 -10.18 1.79 12.06
N SER A 99 -9.36 2.49 11.25
CA SER A 99 -9.69 2.70 9.83
C SER A 99 -8.43 2.85 8.98
N LEU A 100 -8.57 2.52 7.69
CA LEU A 100 -7.53 2.70 6.69
C LEU A 100 -8.14 3.39 5.48
N CYS A 101 -7.53 4.49 5.05
CA CYS A 101 -7.90 5.23 3.86
C CYS A 101 -6.83 5.08 2.78
N LEU A 102 -7.23 5.24 1.54
CA LEU A 102 -6.32 5.24 0.40
C LEU A 102 -6.85 6.12 -0.72
N GLU A 103 -5.97 6.53 -1.63
CA GLU A 103 -6.34 7.15 -2.89
C GLU A 103 -6.06 6.16 -4.02
N VAL A 104 -6.92 6.16 -5.03
CA VAL A 104 -6.77 5.30 -6.22
C VAL A 104 -7.25 6.05 -7.45
N ARG A 105 -6.52 5.90 -8.57
CA ARG A 105 -6.96 6.51 -9.84
C ARG A 105 -8.36 6.01 -10.19
N VAL A 106 -9.22 6.93 -10.62
CA VAL A 106 -10.60 6.57 -10.98
C VAL A 106 -10.66 5.54 -12.11
N SER A 107 -9.64 5.49 -12.97
CA SER A 107 -9.55 4.51 -14.06
C SER A 107 -8.99 3.15 -13.64
N ASN A 108 -8.45 3.01 -12.44
CA ASN A 108 -7.82 1.76 -12.00
C ASN A 108 -8.87 0.77 -11.49
N GLU A 109 -9.61 0.17 -12.42
CA GLU A 109 -10.71 -0.74 -12.10
C GLU A 109 -10.24 -1.97 -11.33
N SER A 110 -9.06 -2.48 -11.63
CA SER A 110 -8.50 -3.65 -10.97
C SER A 110 -8.26 -3.39 -9.48
N ALA A 111 -7.64 -2.25 -9.15
CA ALA A 111 -7.39 -1.89 -7.76
C ALA A 111 -8.68 -1.56 -7.02
N ILE A 112 -9.59 -0.80 -7.65
CA ILE A 112 -10.88 -0.47 -7.06
C ILE A 112 -11.67 -1.74 -6.75
N GLY A 113 -11.65 -2.71 -7.67
CA GLY A 113 -12.30 -4.00 -7.47
C GLY A 113 -11.74 -4.76 -6.27
N LEU A 114 -10.40 -4.78 -6.12
CA LEU A 114 -9.75 -5.40 -4.99
C LEU A 114 -10.16 -4.73 -3.66
N TYR A 115 -10.08 -3.41 -3.61
CA TYR A 115 -10.41 -2.66 -2.40
C TYR A 115 -11.89 -2.81 -2.03
N SER A 116 -12.79 -2.75 -3.01
CA SER A 116 -14.22 -2.95 -2.79
C SER A 116 -14.50 -4.34 -2.22
N LYS A 117 -13.82 -5.36 -2.76
CA LYS A 117 -13.94 -6.75 -2.28
C LYS A 117 -13.48 -6.89 -0.84
N MET A 118 -12.51 -6.08 -0.42
CA MET A 118 -11.98 -6.09 0.95
C MET A 118 -12.81 -5.24 1.92
N GLY A 119 -13.87 -4.60 1.43
CA GLY A 119 -14.76 -3.80 2.28
C GLY A 119 -14.47 -2.31 2.31
N PHE A 120 -13.60 -1.82 1.42
CA PHE A 120 -13.40 -0.38 1.25
C PHE A 120 -14.55 0.21 0.45
N ALA A 121 -14.97 1.41 0.81
CA ALA A 121 -16.01 2.14 0.09
C ALA A 121 -15.49 3.52 -0.32
N VAL A 122 -15.99 4.03 -1.44
CA VAL A 122 -15.65 5.38 -1.88
C VAL A 122 -16.32 6.37 -0.93
N VAL A 123 -15.52 7.24 -0.33
CA VAL A 123 -16.00 8.28 0.60
C VAL A 123 -15.74 9.69 0.08
N GLY A 124 -15.00 9.82 -1.01
CA GLY A 124 -14.71 11.13 -1.59
C GLY A 124 -13.93 11.01 -2.89
N LYS A 125 -13.63 12.17 -3.46
CA LYS A 125 -12.91 12.28 -4.72
C LYS A 125 -11.99 13.49 -4.66
N ARG A 126 -10.73 13.32 -5.13
CA ARG A 126 -9.77 14.43 -5.24
C ARG A 126 -9.55 14.74 -6.73
N PRO A 127 -10.11 15.86 -7.25
CA PRO A 127 -9.89 16.22 -8.64
C PRO A 127 -8.43 16.52 -8.93
N GLY A 128 -7.92 15.95 -10.04
CA GLY A 128 -6.55 16.21 -10.51
C GLY A 128 -5.44 15.81 -9.52
N TYR A 129 -5.70 14.84 -8.66
CA TYR A 129 -4.74 14.40 -7.64
C TYR A 129 -3.48 13.79 -8.25
N TYR A 130 -3.64 12.98 -9.30
CA TYR A 130 -2.51 12.35 -9.99
C TYR A 130 -2.01 13.20 -11.14
N ARG A 131 -0.72 13.07 -11.41
CA ARG A 131 -0.05 13.63 -12.58
C ARG A 131 0.48 12.48 -13.43
N ASN A 132 0.83 12.74 -14.67
CA ASN A 132 1.49 11.79 -15.57
C ASN A 132 0.77 10.43 -15.73
N PRO A 133 -0.45 10.36 -16.26
CA PRO A 133 -1.30 11.46 -16.72
C PRO A 133 -2.11 12.07 -15.57
N ARG A 134 -2.62 13.27 -15.82
CA ARG A 134 -3.50 13.93 -14.85
C ARG A 134 -4.81 13.16 -14.75
N GLU A 135 -5.19 12.84 -13.53
CA GLU A 135 -6.39 12.06 -13.29
C GLU A 135 -6.89 12.31 -11.87
N ASP A 136 -8.21 12.19 -11.71
CA ASP A 136 -8.83 12.26 -10.39
C ASP A 136 -8.53 11.00 -9.59
N ALA A 137 -8.58 11.12 -8.27
CA ALA A 137 -8.50 10.00 -7.35
C ALA A 137 -9.83 9.80 -6.63
N TYR A 138 -10.24 8.55 -6.46
CA TYR A 138 -11.21 8.21 -5.42
C TYR A 138 -10.49 8.11 -4.10
N ILE A 139 -11.15 8.58 -3.04
CA ILE A 139 -10.73 8.30 -1.66
C ILE A 139 -11.57 7.13 -1.21
N MET A 140 -10.93 6.03 -0.83
CA MET A 140 -11.63 4.85 -0.32
C MET A 140 -11.25 4.61 1.12
N ARG A 141 -12.18 4.10 1.91
CA ARG A 141 -12.00 3.90 3.34
C ARG A 141 -12.62 2.58 3.78
N LYS A 142 -11.91 1.88 4.66
CA LYS A 142 -12.42 0.72 5.37
C LYS A 142 -12.35 0.99 6.86
N GLU A 143 -13.46 0.78 7.55
CA GLU A 143 -13.50 0.77 9.01
C GLU A 143 -13.35 -0.67 9.50
N PHE A 144 -12.50 -0.86 10.50
CA PHE A 144 -12.24 -2.21 10.99
C PHE A 144 -13.34 -2.64 11.96
N ALA A 145 -13.71 -3.91 11.89
CA ALA A 145 -14.64 -4.49 12.84
C ALA A 145 -14.00 -4.50 14.23
N LYS A 146 -14.81 -4.21 15.23
CA LYS A 146 -14.39 -4.25 16.63
C LYS A 146 -14.30 -5.69 17.14
#